data_134ff50b10859502108ff809ecd04af9
#
_entry.id   134ff50b10859502108ff809ecd04af9
#
_cell.length_a   1.000
_cell.length_b   1.000
_cell.length_c   1.000
_cell.angle_alpha   90.00
_cell.angle_beta   90.00
_cell.angle_gamma   90.00
#
_symmetry.space_group_name_H-M   'P 1'
#
loop_
_entity.id
_entity.type
_entity.pdbx_description
1 polymer ?
#
loop_
_entity_poly.entity_id
_entity_poly.type
_entity_poly.pdbx_seq_one_letter_code
_entity_poly.pdbx_strand_id
1 'polypeptide(L)'
;MDERELEQRLRTAVEHAAPDPLDRILAACGPQAGTVLPFEAPKKKRRWAPLAVAAALVVMCCGAFGISSWRGANAVDSVVMLDVNPSLSMTVSSKERVLSVTPFNQDAEVILGDMDLTGTDLDVAVNALIGSMLQNGYLSDIQNAILVSVENQDAAKSAQLQQHLTDTINSVFQGGSLEGAVLSQTVTESADLNALAQQYGISVGKASLIQEVIAQDSTLTFASLAPLSVNEIALIAESRHLTTQAVTQTGTASTKAYITAEEAQNAALAHAGIAESSVAQLEIEFDSEDGLMVYEVEFYAGGTEYDYDINARTGEVVNFSREGGISGGTTGSSGSYIGEAAATAAALTHAGVSEADTIYLRCWVEHDDGRAECYEVEFLAGTTEYQYEIDLYTS
;
A
#
# COMPACT_ATOMS: atom_id res chain seq x y z
N MET A 1 -1.45 -59.74 -21.21
CA MET A 1 -2.27 -59.27 -20.07
C MET A 1 -3.05 -58.07 -20.63
N ASP A 2 -4.36 -58.27 -20.73
CA ASP A 2 -5.25 -57.29 -21.36
C ASP A 2 -5.44 -56.09 -20.39
N GLU A 3 -5.52 -54.89 -20.98
CA GLU A 3 -5.64 -53.61 -20.23
C GLU A 3 -6.81 -53.63 -19.26
N ARG A 4 -7.90 -54.30 -19.59
CA ARG A 4 -9.08 -54.54 -18.74
C ARG A 4 -8.77 -55.42 -17.52
N GLU A 5 -7.89 -56.38 -17.65
CA GLU A 5 -7.48 -57.27 -16.56
C GLU A 5 -6.56 -56.55 -15.56
N LEU A 6 -5.76 -55.60 -16.07
CA LEU A 6 -4.94 -54.72 -15.22
C LEU A 6 -5.79 -53.73 -14.46
N GLU A 7 -6.78 -53.11 -15.10
CA GLU A 7 -7.73 -52.21 -14.44
C GLU A 7 -8.55 -52.90 -13.34
N GLN A 8 -9.01 -54.10 -13.62
CA GLN A 8 -9.75 -54.87 -12.60
C GLN A 8 -8.89 -55.24 -11.40
N ARG A 9 -7.64 -55.60 -11.60
CA ARG A 9 -6.70 -55.90 -10.51
C ARG A 9 -6.32 -54.65 -9.71
N LEU A 10 -6.14 -53.50 -10.38
CA LEU A 10 -5.92 -52.25 -9.72
C LEU A 10 -7.13 -51.78 -8.90
N ARG A 11 -8.32 -51.93 -9.42
CA ARG A 11 -9.56 -51.59 -8.71
C ARG A 11 -9.73 -52.44 -7.47
N THR A 12 -9.53 -53.78 -7.57
CA THR A 12 -9.61 -54.72 -6.43
C THR A 12 -8.49 -54.44 -5.41
N ALA A 13 -7.30 -54.05 -5.84
CA ALA A 13 -6.20 -53.68 -4.96
C ALA A 13 -6.47 -52.38 -4.19
N VAL A 14 -7.07 -51.36 -4.84
CA VAL A 14 -7.48 -50.13 -4.19
C VAL A 14 -8.61 -50.32 -3.21
N GLU A 15 -9.63 -51.15 -3.54
CA GLU A 15 -10.73 -51.48 -2.65
C GLU A 15 -10.27 -52.27 -1.40
N HIS A 16 -9.20 -53.06 -1.51
CA HIS A 16 -8.62 -53.79 -0.37
C HIS A 16 -7.60 -52.97 0.43
N ALA A 17 -6.96 -51.96 -0.18
CA ALA A 17 -5.95 -51.12 0.46
C ALA A 17 -6.53 -49.92 1.20
N ALA A 18 -7.74 -49.52 0.86
CA ALA A 18 -8.46 -48.42 1.53
C ALA A 18 -9.77 -48.97 2.11
N PRO A 19 -9.79 -49.53 3.34
CA PRO A 19 -11.04 -49.84 4.01
C PRO A 19 -11.81 -48.52 4.17
N ASP A 20 -13.05 -48.52 3.65
CA ASP A 20 -13.93 -47.36 3.70
C ASP A 20 -14.12 -46.90 5.16
N PRO A 21 -13.53 -45.81 5.57
CA PRO A 21 -13.64 -45.33 6.94
C PRO A 21 -15.01 -44.73 7.23
N LEU A 22 -15.86 -44.53 6.18
CA LEU A 22 -17.15 -43.87 6.32
C LEU A 22 -18.12 -44.66 7.15
N ASP A 23 -18.26 -45.95 6.88
CA ASP A 23 -19.16 -46.85 7.65
C ASP A 23 -18.68 -47.03 9.10
N ARG A 24 -17.39 -47.02 9.34
CA ARG A 24 -16.79 -47.07 10.67
C ARG A 24 -17.00 -45.77 11.46
N ILE A 25 -16.94 -44.65 10.79
CA ILE A 25 -17.20 -43.33 11.37
C ILE A 25 -18.70 -43.18 11.65
N LEU A 26 -19.55 -43.59 10.71
CA LEU A 26 -21.01 -43.56 10.88
C LEU A 26 -21.49 -44.54 11.98
N ALA A 27 -20.88 -45.72 12.12
CA ALA A 27 -21.17 -46.65 13.19
C ALA A 27 -20.67 -46.18 14.58
N ALA A 28 -19.64 -45.34 14.62
CA ALA A 28 -19.16 -44.70 15.84
C ALA A 28 -19.99 -43.47 16.24
N CYS A 29 -20.75 -42.90 15.30
CA CYS A 29 -21.74 -41.85 15.53
C CYS A 29 -23.10 -42.48 15.88
N GLY A 30 -23.23 -43.10 17.06
CA GLY A 30 -24.55 -43.51 17.57
C GLY A 30 -25.50 -42.32 17.65
N PRO A 31 -26.83 -42.52 17.63
CA PRO A 31 -27.80 -41.46 17.71
C PRO A 31 -27.71 -40.76 19.07
N GLN A 32 -26.84 -39.80 19.18
CA GLN A 32 -26.89 -38.86 20.28
C GLN A 32 -28.03 -37.89 20.01
N ALA A 33 -29.05 -37.97 20.85
CA ALA A 33 -30.07 -36.94 20.93
C ALA A 33 -29.35 -35.62 21.26
N GLY A 34 -29.00 -34.86 20.20
CA GLY A 34 -28.32 -33.59 20.31
C GLY A 34 -29.27 -32.58 20.92
N THR A 35 -29.03 -32.21 22.16
CA THR A 35 -29.54 -30.97 22.69
C THR A 35 -28.93 -29.85 21.82
N VAL A 36 -29.77 -29.21 21.04
CA VAL A 36 -29.38 -28.01 20.27
C VAL A 36 -29.02 -26.91 21.28
N LEU A 37 -27.75 -26.85 21.65
CA LEU A 37 -27.25 -25.65 22.35
C LEU A 37 -27.27 -24.51 21.33
N PRO A 38 -27.88 -23.39 21.66
CA PRO A 38 -27.80 -22.21 20.79
C PRO A 38 -26.30 -21.90 20.61
N PHE A 39 -25.87 -21.86 19.36
CA PHE A 39 -24.51 -21.41 19.01
C PHE A 39 -24.45 -19.92 19.35
N GLU A 40 -24.03 -19.60 20.55
CA GLU A 40 -23.55 -18.26 20.85
C GLU A 40 -22.28 -18.07 20.01
N ALA A 41 -22.40 -17.30 18.93
CA ALA A 41 -21.25 -16.85 18.19
C ALA A 41 -20.23 -16.28 19.20
N PRO A 42 -18.96 -16.75 19.17
CA PRO A 42 -17.98 -16.21 20.08
C PRO A 42 -17.96 -14.70 19.86
N LYS A 43 -18.36 -13.94 20.87
CA LYS A 43 -18.18 -12.49 20.89
C LYS A 43 -16.70 -12.31 20.63
N LYS A 44 -16.35 -11.83 19.43
CA LYS A 44 -14.98 -11.39 19.13
C LYS A 44 -14.63 -10.43 20.25
N LYS A 45 -13.90 -10.92 21.23
CA LYS A 45 -13.22 -10.05 22.17
C LYS A 45 -12.27 -9.24 21.31
N ARG A 46 -12.72 -8.05 20.96
CA ARG A 46 -11.93 -7.02 20.30
C ARG A 46 -10.70 -6.87 21.21
N ARG A 47 -9.62 -7.53 20.79
CA ARG A 47 -8.34 -7.47 21.52
C ARG A 47 -7.75 -6.08 21.26
N TRP A 48 -8.26 -5.10 22.01
CA TRP A 48 -7.68 -3.76 22.08
C TRP A 48 -6.48 -3.72 23.05
N ALA A 49 -6.19 -4.84 23.71
CA ALA A 49 -5.10 -4.93 24.66
C ALA A 49 -3.70 -4.66 24.08
N PRO A 50 -3.32 -5.13 22.85
CA PRO A 50 -1.98 -4.82 22.35
C PRO A 50 -1.83 -3.34 21.93
N LEU A 51 -2.89 -2.71 21.40
CA LEU A 51 -2.86 -1.28 21.05
C LEU A 51 -2.74 -0.37 22.27
N ALA A 52 -3.42 -0.72 23.37
CA ALA A 52 -3.31 0.05 24.61
C ALA A 52 -1.93 -0.10 25.27
N VAL A 53 -1.26 -1.23 25.11
CA VAL A 53 0.11 -1.45 25.63
C VAL A 53 1.14 -0.69 24.79
N ALA A 54 1.01 -0.70 23.45
CA ALA A 54 1.86 0.10 22.58
C ALA A 54 1.69 1.61 22.84
N ALA A 55 0.45 2.10 22.98
CA ALA A 55 0.17 3.49 23.33
C ALA A 55 0.73 3.88 24.70
N ALA A 56 0.63 2.98 25.70
CA ALA A 56 1.19 3.23 27.03
C ALA A 56 2.73 3.28 27.03
N LEU A 57 3.39 2.50 26.17
CA LEU A 57 4.84 2.51 26.04
C LEU A 57 5.34 3.77 25.32
N VAL A 58 4.67 4.22 24.26
CA VAL A 58 4.99 5.49 23.60
C VAL A 58 4.79 6.67 24.54
N VAL A 59 3.67 6.73 25.26
CA VAL A 59 3.42 7.78 26.27
C VAL A 59 4.38 7.68 27.45
N MET A 60 4.85 6.47 27.85
CA MET A 60 5.89 6.32 28.88
C MET A 60 7.28 6.73 28.38
N CYS A 61 7.61 6.50 27.12
CA CYS A 61 8.86 7.00 26.54
C CYS A 61 8.82 8.53 26.41
N CYS A 62 7.71 9.12 25.98
CA CYS A 62 7.56 10.56 25.81
C CYS A 62 7.24 11.28 27.13
N GLY A 63 6.53 10.63 28.08
CA GLY A 63 6.19 11.21 29.39
C GLY A 63 7.28 11.15 30.47
N ALA A 64 8.33 10.33 30.25
CA ALA A 64 9.40 10.16 31.22
C ALA A 64 10.47 11.27 31.17
N PHE A 65 10.41 12.21 30.23
CA PHE A 65 11.31 13.36 30.14
C PHE A 65 11.13 14.37 31.32
N GLY A 66 10.20 14.16 32.21
CA GLY A 66 9.86 15.11 33.30
C GLY A 66 10.42 14.82 34.67
N ILE A 67 11.06 13.70 34.97
CA ILE A 67 11.49 13.38 36.34
C ILE A 67 12.92 12.84 36.38
N SER A 68 13.80 13.75 36.82
CA SER A 68 15.05 13.61 37.59
C SER A 68 16.13 12.58 37.18
N SER A 69 17.22 13.11 36.64
CA SER A 69 18.63 12.91 37.13
C SER A 69 18.95 11.54 37.74
N TRP A 70 18.84 10.47 36.95
CA TRP A 70 19.78 9.37 37.10
C TRP A 70 20.75 9.39 35.88
N ARG A 71 21.85 10.10 36.10
CA ARG A 71 23.02 10.08 35.18
C ARG A 71 23.64 8.68 35.23
N GLY A 72 23.08 7.75 34.49
CA GLY A 72 23.62 6.42 34.26
C GLY A 72 23.83 6.21 32.77
N ALA A 73 24.77 5.35 32.41
CA ALA A 73 25.09 4.95 31.04
C ALA A 73 23.91 4.39 30.21
N ASN A 74 22.72 4.36 30.80
CA ASN A 74 21.47 3.81 30.24
C ASN A 74 20.35 4.86 30.10
N ALA A 75 20.67 6.17 30.14
CA ALA A 75 19.67 7.20 29.81
C ALA A 75 19.45 7.23 28.30
N VAL A 76 18.19 7.38 27.85
CA VAL A 76 17.85 7.61 26.45
C VAL A 76 18.49 8.92 25.99
N ASP A 77 19.28 8.86 24.94
CA ASP A 77 19.91 10.01 24.30
C ASP A 77 19.26 10.31 22.95
N SER A 78 18.96 9.29 22.18
CA SER A 78 18.37 9.41 20.83
C SER A 78 17.29 8.37 20.60
N VAL A 79 16.40 8.65 19.65
CA VAL A 79 15.49 7.66 19.08
C VAL A 79 15.82 7.51 17.59
N VAL A 80 15.99 6.27 17.14
CA VAL A 80 16.23 5.92 15.75
C VAL A 80 15.02 5.13 15.25
N MET A 81 14.45 5.55 14.16
CA MET A 81 13.32 4.88 13.51
C MET A 81 13.77 4.33 12.16
N LEU A 82 13.35 3.11 11.85
CA LEU A 82 13.60 2.43 10.57
C LEU A 82 12.26 2.03 9.99
N ASP A 83 12.00 2.48 8.80
CA ASP A 83 10.76 2.23 8.06
C ASP A 83 11.05 1.72 6.66
N VAL A 84 10.33 0.69 6.25
CA VAL A 84 10.26 0.16 4.88
C VAL A 84 8.78 0.03 4.53
N ASN A 85 8.15 -1.06 4.88
CA ASN A 85 6.75 -1.24 5.21
C ASN A 85 6.63 -1.63 6.69
N PRO A 86 7.51 -2.57 7.22
CA PRO A 86 7.73 -2.64 8.66
C PRO A 86 8.16 -1.28 9.20
N SER A 87 7.55 -0.86 10.31
CA SER A 87 7.86 0.37 11.04
C SER A 87 8.30 0.03 12.46
N LEU A 88 9.50 0.44 12.86
CA LEU A 88 10.03 0.21 14.20
C LEU A 88 10.87 1.37 14.70
N SER A 89 10.99 1.50 16.01
CA SER A 89 11.92 2.44 16.64
C SER A 89 12.86 1.75 17.63
N MET A 90 14.03 2.34 17.80
CA MET A 90 15.03 1.98 18.81
C MET A 90 15.32 3.19 19.69
N THR A 91 15.20 3.04 21.01
CA THR A 91 15.77 4.02 21.92
C THR A 91 17.23 3.68 22.14
N VAL A 92 18.08 4.69 22.08
CA VAL A 92 19.55 4.54 22.06
C VAL A 92 20.17 5.40 23.17
N SER A 93 21.19 4.85 23.84
CA SER A 93 21.95 5.58 24.84
C SER A 93 23.03 6.48 24.19
N SER A 94 23.61 7.41 24.98
CA SER A 94 24.72 8.27 24.55
C SER A 94 26.01 7.50 24.14
N LYS A 95 26.04 6.18 24.33
CA LYS A 95 27.11 5.29 23.87
C LYS A 95 26.70 4.43 22.69
N GLU A 96 25.63 4.83 21.98
CA GLU A 96 25.08 4.13 20.83
C GLU A 96 24.72 2.66 21.13
N ARG A 97 24.21 2.41 22.37
CA ARG A 97 23.68 1.10 22.75
C ARG A 97 22.15 1.14 22.70
N VAL A 98 21.56 0.14 22.06
CA VAL A 98 20.11 -0.05 22.04
C VAL A 98 19.61 -0.31 23.46
N LEU A 99 18.62 0.48 23.90
CA LEU A 99 17.97 0.33 25.20
C LEU A 99 16.64 -0.43 25.06
N SER A 100 15.90 -0.17 24.01
CA SER A 100 14.68 -0.90 23.66
C SER A 100 14.41 -0.82 22.16
N VAL A 101 13.64 -1.78 21.66
CA VAL A 101 13.09 -1.77 20.29
C VAL A 101 11.58 -1.86 20.40
N THR A 102 10.87 -1.03 19.65
CA THR A 102 9.42 -0.97 19.62
C THR A 102 8.92 -1.15 18.18
N PRO A 103 8.24 -2.27 17.87
CA PRO A 103 7.55 -2.43 16.60
C PRO A 103 6.23 -1.64 16.63
N PHE A 104 5.84 -1.00 15.51
CA PHE A 104 4.60 -0.26 15.36
C PHE A 104 3.52 -1.03 14.61
N ASN A 105 3.91 -2.01 13.79
CA ASN A 105 2.99 -2.86 13.03
C ASN A 105 3.38 -4.34 13.10
N GLN A 106 2.52 -5.20 12.58
CA GLN A 106 2.71 -6.64 12.59
C GLN A 106 3.94 -7.08 11.79
N ASP A 107 4.25 -6.39 10.70
CA ASP A 107 5.42 -6.67 9.87
C ASP A 107 6.72 -6.42 10.64
N ALA A 108 6.76 -5.35 11.45
CA ALA A 108 7.89 -5.07 12.32
C ALA A 108 8.05 -6.12 13.45
N GLU A 109 6.94 -6.69 13.95
CA GLU A 109 7.00 -7.82 14.89
C GLU A 109 7.62 -9.06 14.23
N VAL A 110 7.30 -9.32 12.95
CA VAL A 110 7.90 -10.42 12.17
C VAL A 110 9.40 -10.19 11.98
N ILE A 111 9.82 -8.96 11.64
CA ILE A 111 11.23 -8.61 11.46
C ILE A 111 12.01 -8.78 12.76
N LEU A 112 11.45 -8.32 13.88
CA LEU A 112 12.09 -8.42 15.18
C LEU A 112 12.17 -9.89 15.65
N GLY A 113 11.12 -10.68 15.42
CA GLY A 113 11.05 -12.09 15.81
C GLY A 113 11.47 -12.29 17.27
N ASP A 114 12.36 -13.24 17.49
CA ASP A 114 12.92 -13.56 18.82
C ASP A 114 14.25 -12.81 19.11
N MET A 115 14.62 -11.79 18.30
CA MET A 115 15.87 -11.05 18.51
C MET A 115 15.79 -10.17 19.77
N ASP A 116 16.68 -10.40 20.72
CA ASP A 116 16.92 -9.47 21.82
C ASP A 116 18.11 -8.55 21.44
N LEU A 117 17.77 -7.35 21.03
CA LEU A 117 18.75 -6.33 20.65
C LEU A 117 19.13 -5.40 21.82
N THR A 118 18.61 -5.63 23.01
CA THR A 118 18.88 -4.80 24.20
C THR A 118 20.36 -4.88 24.58
N GLY A 119 21.00 -3.73 24.76
CA GLY A 119 22.42 -3.62 25.07
C GLY A 119 23.35 -3.85 23.88
N THR A 120 22.81 -4.17 22.70
CA THR A 120 23.58 -4.33 21.46
C THR A 120 24.05 -2.96 20.96
N ASP A 121 25.16 -2.96 20.25
CA ASP A 121 25.65 -1.80 19.51
C ASP A 121 24.66 -1.43 18.40
N LEU A 122 24.44 -0.12 18.18
CA LEU A 122 23.41 0.35 17.23
C LEU A 122 23.68 -0.15 15.80
N ASP A 123 24.92 -0.12 15.33
CA ASP A 123 25.26 -0.60 13.99
C ASP A 123 24.98 -2.10 13.84
N VAL A 124 25.28 -2.88 14.88
CA VAL A 124 24.98 -4.32 14.89
C VAL A 124 23.49 -4.56 14.87
N ALA A 125 22.71 -3.79 15.63
CA ALA A 125 21.26 -3.89 15.65
C ALA A 125 20.63 -3.51 14.30
N VAL A 126 21.06 -2.40 13.69
CA VAL A 126 20.63 -1.96 12.36
C VAL A 126 20.94 -3.02 11.31
N ASN A 127 22.18 -3.54 11.30
CA ASN A 127 22.56 -4.61 10.37
C ASN A 127 21.72 -5.88 10.55
N ALA A 128 21.42 -6.27 11.79
CA ALA A 128 20.57 -7.43 12.07
C ALA A 128 19.14 -7.22 11.57
N LEU A 129 18.56 -6.03 11.78
CA LEU A 129 17.22 -5.68 11.31
C LEU A 129 17.16 -5.64 9.79
N ILE A 130 18.13 -5.02 9.12
CA ILE A 130 18.20 -5.02 7.65
C ILE A 130 18.36 -6.44 7.12
N GLY A 131 19.20 -7.27 7.73
CA GLY A 131 19.34 -8.67 7.38
C GLY A 131 18.03 -9.44 7.51
N SER A 132 17.26 -9.19 8.57
CA SER A 132 15.92 -9.78 8.74
C SER A 132 14.92 -9.26 7.70
N MET A 133 14.95 -7.96 7.36
CA MET A 133 14.09 -7.39 6.31
C MET A 133 14.40 -8.02 4.94
N LEU A 134 15.66 -8.24 4.61
CA LEU A 134 16.08 -8.93 3.38
C LEU A 134 15.62 -10.40 3.39
N GLN A 135 15.82 -11.11 4.50
CA GLN A 135 15.44 -12.52 4.62
C GLN A 135 13.94 -12.74 4.50
N ASN A 136 13.14 -11.82 5.03
CA ASN A 136 11.68 -11.89 5.00
C ASN A 136 11.06 -11.21 3.76
N GLY A 137 11.87 -10.68 2.85
CA GLY A 137 11.43 -10.10 1.57
C GLY A 137 10.84 -8.69 1.66
N TYR A 138 10.97 -8.01 2.80
CA TYR A 138 10.57 -6.60 2.95
C TYR A 138 11.54 -5.64 2.27
N LEU A 139 12.82 -6.04 2.16
CA LEU A 139 13.80 -5.40 1.29
C LEU A 139 14.20 -6.37 0.18
N SER A 140 14.17 -5.92 -1.06
CA SER A 140 14.46 -6.72 -2.26
C SER A 140 14.74 -5.80 -3.44
N ASP A 141 15.00 -6.37 -4.62
CA ASP A 141 15.20 -5.60 -5.85
C ASP A 141 13.95 -4.80 -6.31
N ILE A 142 12.77 -5.17 -5.81
CA ILE A 142 11.50 -4.52 -6.17
C ILE A 142 10.97 -3.57 -5.09
N GLN A 143 11.42 -3.73 -3.85
CA GLN A 143 11.16 -2.84 -2.73
C GLN A 143 12.47 -2.57 -2.01
N ASN A 144 13.18 -1.56 -2.45
CA ASN A 144 14.56 -1.33 -2.09
C ASN A 144 14.79 -0.05 -1.27
N ALA A 145 13.73 0.67 -0.88
CA ALA A 145 13.85 1.91 -0.14
C ALA A 145 13.66 1.72 1.37
N ILE A 146 14.51 2.37 2.16
CA ILE A 146 14.44 2.44 3.62
C ILE A 146 14.50 3.89 4.08
N LEU A 147 13.66 4.25 5.04
CA LEU A 147 13.70 5.54 5.72
C LEU A 147 14.37 5.38 7.07
N VAL A 148 15.36 6.23 7.33
CA VAL A 148 16.02 6.39 8.63
C VAL A 148 15.65 7.75 9.18
N SER A 149 15.02 7.74 10.35
CA SER A 149 14.69 8.99 11.04
C SER A 149 15.35 9.02 12.41
N VAL A 150 15.99 10.13 12.72
CA VAL A 150 16.70 10.32 13.98
C VAL A 150 16.11 11.49 14.75
N GLU A 151 15.80 11.23 16.02
CA GLU A 151 15.39 12.24 16.98
C GLU A 151 16.45 12.37 18.08
N ASN A 152 16.90 13.57 18.31
CA ASN A 152 17.76 13.94 19.45
C ASN A 152 17.51 15.41 19.79
N GLN A 153 17.59 15.77 21.07
CA GLN A 153 17.48 17.17 21.51
C GLN A 153 18.63 18.06 21.00
N ASP A 154 19.78 17.47 20.70
CA ASP A 154 20.92 18.14 20.09
C ASP A 154 20.89 17.91 18.55
N ALA A 155 20.55 18.94 17.80
CA ALA A 155 20.43 18.87 16.35
C ALA A 155 21.75 18.45 15.67
N ALA A 156 22.92 18.78 16.22
CA ALA A 156 24.19 18.38 15.65
C ALA A 156 24.43 16.88 15.83
N LYS A 157 24.09 16.32 16.98
CA LYS A 157 24.13 14.88 17.20
C LYS A 157 23.12 14.14 16.33
N SER A 158 21.90 14.66 16.20
CA SER A 158 20.88 14.10 15.33
C SER A 158 21.39 13.97 13.89
N ALA A 159 21.94 15.05 13.34
CA ALA A 159 22.48 15.05 11.99
C ALA A 159 23.72 14.13 11.84
N GLN A 160 24.59 14.07 12.83
CA GLN A 160 25.75 13.17 12.82
C GLN A 160 25.32 11.70 12.84
N LEU A 161 24.36 11.34 13.71
CA LEU A 161 23.85 9.98 13.82
C LEU A 161 23.08 9.57 12.55
N GLN A 162 22.27 10.50 11.99
CA GLN A 162 21.59 10.31 10.72
C GLN A 162 22.60 9.97 9.60
N GLN A 163 23.66 10.75 9.44
CA GLN A 163 24.67 10.50 8.42
C GLN A 163 25.38 9.16 8.65
N HIS A 164 25.78 8.87 9.89
CA HIS A 164 26.42 7.59 10.22
C HIS A 164 25.57 6.39 9.86
N LEU A 165 24.27 6.42 10.22
CA LEU A 165 23.34 5.33 9.88
C LEU A 165 23.09 5.22 8.37
N THR A 166 23.00 6.34 7.66
CA THR A 166 22.90 6.36 6.20
C THR A 166 24.11 5.67 5.57
N ASP A 167 25.32 5.97 6.03
CA ASP A 167 26.56 5.34 5.53
C ASP A 167 26.61 3.84 5.86
N THR A 168 26.19 3.46 7.07
CA THR A 168 26.09 2.06 7.50
C THR A 168 25.14 1.27 6.59
N ILE A 169 23.94 1.78 6.33
CA ILE A 169 22.94 1.10 5.49
C ILE A 169 23.41 1.02 4.04
N ASN A 170 23.96 2.11 3.49
CA ASN A 170 24.54 2.10 2.15
C ASN A 170 25.65 1.05 2.00
N SER A 171 26.45 0.86 3.04
CA SER A 171 27.50 -0.16 3.05
C SER A 171 26.93 -1.59 3.01
N VAL A 172 25.80 -1.83 3.70
CA VAL A 172 25.09 -3.12 3.66
C VAL A 172 24.55 -3.38 2.26
N PHE A 173 23.91 -2.38 1.64
CA PHE A 173 23.36 -2.50 0.27
C PHE A 173 24.48 -2.82 -0.74
N GLN A 174 25.59 -2.09 -0.69
CA GLN A 174 26.75 -2.35 -1.55
C GLN A 174 27.35 -3.73 -1.34
N GLY A 175 27.47 -4.17 -0.09
CA GLY A 175 28.00 -5.51 0.27
C GLY A 175 27.06 -6.64 -0.19
N GLY A 176 25.77 -6.41 -0.19
CA GLY A 176 24.71 -7.34 -0.63
C GLY A 176 24.42 -7.29 -2.13
N SER A 177 25.06 -6.41 -2.90
CA SER A 177 24.74 -6.14 -4.32
C SER A 177 23.28 -5.71 -4.55
N LEU A 178 22.68 -5.09 -3.56
CA LEU A 178 21.36 -4.48 -3.66
C LEU A 178 21.52 -2.99 -4.00
N GLU A 179 20.93 -2.57 -5.11
CA GLU A 179 20.78 -1.16 -5.44
C GLU A 179 19.61 -0.60 -4.63
N GLY A 180 19.90 0.05 -3.49
CA GLY A 180 18.88 0.54 -2.57
C GLY A 180 18.81 2.05 -2.50
N ALA A 181 17.66 2.57 -2.09
CA ALA A 181 17.45 3.96 -1.72
C ALA A 181 17.43 4.09 -0.19
N VAL A 182 18.24 5.00 0.34
CA VAL A 182 18.19 5.39 1.75
C VAL A 182 17.67 6.82 1.84
N LEU A 183 16.45 6.96 2.35
CA LEU A 183 15.89 8.22 2.76
C LEU A 183 16.28 8.47 4.21
N SER A 184 16.73 9.68 4.54
CA SER A 184 17.15 9.98 5.89
C SER A 184 16.76 11.39 6.31
N GLN A 185 16.32 11.53 7.55
CA GLN A 185 15.85 12.80 8.11
C GLN A 185 16.13 12.91 9.61
N THR A 186 16.13 14.14 10.11
CA THR A 186 16.01 14.41 11.54
C THR A 186 14.58 14.80 11.86
N VAL A 187 14.04 14.27 12.95
CA VAL A 187 12.65 14.52 13.35
C VAL A 187 12.61 15.26 14.69
N THR A 188 11.66 16.17 14.79
CA THR A 188 11.29 16.81 16.05
C THR A 188 9.86 16.39 16.39
N GLU A 189 9.68 15.75 17.51
CA GLU A 189 8.34 15.32 17.96
C GLU A 189 7.39 16.53 18.15
N SER A 190 6.15 16.31 17.73
CA SER A 190 5.01 17.15 18.07
C SER A 190 3.83 16.29 18.50
N ALA A 191 2.91 16.87 19.28
CA ALA A 191 1.73 16.14 19.74
C ALA A 191 0.86 15.66 18.55
N ASP A 192 0.73 16.48 17.53
CA ASP A 192 -0.07 16.16 16.33
C ASP A 192 0.58 15.04 15.50
N LEU A 193 1.89 15.09 15.31
CA LEU A 193 2.64 14.07 14.57
C LEU A 193 2.60 12.72 15.30
N ASN A 194 2.74 12.73 16.62
CA ASN A 194 2.61 11.52 17.44
C ASN A 194 1.19 10.93 17.38
N ALA A 195 0.16 11.77 17.34
CA ALA A 195 -1.23 11.32 17.22
C ALA A 195 -1.47 10.64 15.83
N LEU A 196 -0.96 11.22 14.75
CA LEU A 196 -1.03 10.64 13.41
C LEU A 196 -0.26 9.31 13.33
N ALA A 197 0.98 9.26 13.81
CA ALA A 197 1.77 8.04 13.86
C ALA A 197 1.04 6.90 14.59
N GLN A 198 0.44 7.22 15.74
CA GLN A 198 -0.34 6.26 16.52
C GLN A 198 -1.63 5.82 15.80
N GLN A 199 -2.34 6.75 15.16
CA GLN A 199 -3.58 6.47 14.45
C GLN A 199 -3.34 5.45 13.31
N TYR A 200 -2.25 5.59 12.58
CA TYR A 200 -1.93 4.77 11.41
C TYR A 200 -1.00 3.59 11.71
N GLY A 201 -0.50 3.43 12.94
CA GLY A 201 0.40 2.32 13.31
C GLY A 201 1.75 2.38 12.61
N ILE A 202 2.28 3.58 12.41
CA ILE A 202 3.57 3.87 11.77
C ILE A 202 4.50 4.62 12.73
N SER A 203 5.77 4.75 12.39
CA SER A 203 6.72 5.57 13.15
C SER A 203 6.41 7.07 13.01
N VAL A 204 6.90 7.86 13.95
CA VAL A 204 6.88 9.33 13.86
C VAL A 204 7.72 9.79 12.66
N GLY A 205 8.77 9.05 12.32
CA GLY A 205 9.60 9.30 11.14
C GLY A 205 8.82 9.19 9.84
N LYS A 206 8.12 8.07 9.65
CA LYS A 206 7.26 7.89 8.46
C LYS A 206 6.12 8.91 8.41
N ALA A 207 5.51 9.21 9.57
CA ALA A 207 4.49 10.25 9.65
C ALA A 207 5.04 11.64 9.26
N SER A 208 6.28 11.96 9.63
CA SER A 208 6.96 13.21 9.23
C SER A 208 7.20 13.28 7.73
N LEU A 209 7.68 12.20 7.11
CA LEU A 209 7.84 12.10 5.65
C LEU A 209 6.51 12.34 4.94
N ILE A 210 5.44 11.65 5.35
CA ILE A 210 4.11 11.80 4.77
C ILE A 210 3.61 13.24 4.90
N GLN A 211 3.77 13.86 6.06
CA GLN A 211 3.36 15.25 6.28
C GLN A 211 4.09 16.21 5.36
N GLU A 212 5.38 15.99 5.09
CA GLU A 212 6.17 16.81 4.18
C GLU A 212 5.72 16.67 2.72
N VAL A 213 5.39 15.45 2.31
CA VAL A 213 4.85 15.15 0.97
C VAL A 213 3.51 15.85 0.77
N ILE A 214 2.55 15.67 1.70
CA ILE A 214 1.23 16.30 1.65
C ILE A 214 1.30 17.84 1.69
N ALA A 215 2.27 18.40 2.39
CA ALA A 215 2.44 19.85 2.46
C ALA A 215 2.77 20.48 1.10
N GLN A 216 3.27 19.70 0.15
CA GLN A 216 3.62 20.16 -1.21
C GLN A 216 2.54 19.82 -2.22
N ASP A 217 1.78 18.75 -1.97
CA ASP A 217 0.67 18.32 -2.83
C ASP A 217 -0.56 18.03 -1.97
N SER A 218 -1.57 18.90 -2.07
CA SER A 218 -2.79 18.81 -1.28
C SER A 218 -3.79 17.76 -1.80
N THR A 219 -3.55 17.14 -2.93
CA THR A 219 -4.36 16.02 -3.46
C THR A 219 -4.07 14.76 -2.67
N LEU A 220 -2.83 14.60 -2.19
CA LEU A 220 -2.40 13.48 -1.37
C LEU A 220 -2.93 13.57 0.07
N THR A 221 -3.28 12.43 0.65
CA THR A 221 -3.81 12.35 2.01
C THR A 221 -2.99 11.44 2.90
N PHE A 222 -3.08 11.63 4.22
CA PHE A 222 -2.48 10.70 5.17
C PHE A 222 -3.03 9.28 5.05
N ALA A 223 -4.32 9.16 4.73
CA ALA A 223 -5.00 7.87 4.59
C ALA A 223 -4.48 7.09 3.37
N SER A 224 -4.21 7.77 2.26
CA SER A 224 -3.67 7.13 1.05
C SER A 224 -2.19 6.73 1.23
N LEU A 225 -1.37 7.57 1.87
CA LEU A 225 0.08 7.33 1.96
C LEU A 225 0.51 6.45 3.13
N ALA A 226 -0.21 6.45 4.25
CA ALA A 226 0.21 5.71 5.45
C ALA A 226 0.34 4.19 5.25
N PRO A 227 -0.53 3.50 4.49
CA PRO A 227 -0.40 2.07 4.24
C PRO A 227 0.74 1.72 3.27
N LEU A 228 1.23 2.68 2.48
CA LEU A 228 2.25 2.45 1.45
C LEU A 228 3.62 2.16 2.08
N SER A 229 4.45 1.41 1.35
CA SER A 229 5.87 1.27 1.67
C SER A 229 6.63 2.59 1.43
N VAL A 230 7.80 2.72 2.05
CA VAL A 230 8.69 3.87 1.79
C VAL A 230 9.10 3.95 0.32
N ASN A 231 9.23 2.79 -0.35
CA ASN A 231 9.53 2.74 -1.77
C ASN A 231 8.41 3.38 -2.62
N GLU A 232 7.16 3.07 -2.32
CA GLU A 232 6.00 3.63 -3.01
C GLU A 232 5.85 5.13 -2.76
N ILE A 233 6.00 5.57 -1.51
CA ILE A 233 5.98 7.00 -1.17
C ILE A 233 7.09 7.76 -1.91
N ALA A 234 8.30 7.17 -2.01
CA ALA A 234 9.41 7.79 -2.73
C ALA A 234 9.12 7.89 -4.23
N LEU A 235 8.51 6.86 -4.84
CA LEU A 235 8.12 6.88 -6.26
C LEU A 235 7.02 7.91 -6.55
N ILE A 236 6.02 8.06 -5.68
CA ILE A 236 4.99 9.10 -5.79
C ILE A 236 5.64 10.48 -5.71
N ALA A 237 6.51 10.71 -4.73
CA ALA A 237 7.19 11.99 -4.59
C ALA A 237 8.08 12.32 -5.80
N GLU A 238 8.77 11.31 -6.38
CA GLU A 238 9.59 11.46 -7.58
C GLU A 238 8.74 11.76 -8.82
N SER A 239 7.65 11.03 -9.02
CA SER A 239 6.72 11.21 -10.14
C SER A 239 6.11 12.62 -10.16
N ARG A 240 5.69 13.10 -9.00
CA ARG A 240 5.08 14.41 -8.82
C ARG A 240 6.10 15.54 -8.62
N HIS A 241 7.40 15.26 -8.81
CA HIS A 241 8.50 16.24 -8.66
C HIS A 241 8.53 16.97 -7.30
N LEU A 242 8.06 16.31 -6.23
CA LEU A 242 8.04 16.88 -4.90
C LEU A 242 9.46 16.91 -4.31
N THR A 243 9.84 18.06 -3.78
CA THR A 243 11.17 18.25 -3.18
C THR A 243 11.07 18.19 -1.66
N THR A 244 11.33 17.06 -1.06
CA THR A 244 11.38 16.91 0.39
C THR A 244 12.62 17.63 0.95
N GLN A 245 12.44 18.80 1.57
CA GLN A 245 13.57 19.63 2.05
C GLN A 245 14.26 19.04 3.29
N ALA A 246 13.48 18.37 4.14
CA ALA A 246 13.99 17.78 5.37
C ALA A 246 14.53 16.35 5.17
N VAL A 247 14.23 15.72 4.03
CA VAL A 247 14.64 14.34 3.73
C VAL A 247 15.79 14.34 2.71
N THR A 248 16.88 13.69 3.06
CA THR A 248 17.98 13.44 2.13
C THR A 248 17.86 12.03 1.59
N GLN A 249 17.92 11.87 0.28
CA GLN A 249 17.88 10.57 -0.38
C GLN A 249 19.23 10.24 -1.02
N THR A 250 19.70 9.01 -0.83
CA THR A 250 20.83 8.41 -1.55
C THR A 250 20.33 7.15 -2.27
N GLY A 251 20.77 6.95 -3.51
CA GLY A 251 20.24 5.88 -4.36
C GLY A 251 18.86 6.19 -4.92
N THR A 252 18.24 5.22 -5.56
CA THR A 252 16.95 5.37 -6.27
C THR A 252 15.97 4.29 -5.83
N ALA A 253 14.73 4.68 -5.58
CA ALA A 253 13.63 3.76 -5.30
C ALA A 253 13.36 2.88 -6.53
N SER A 254 13.01 1.62 -6.30
CA SER A 254 12.85 0.64 -7.38
C SER A 254 11.51 0.77 -8.08
N THR A 255 11.52 0.87 -9.39
CA THR A 255 10.34 0.79 -10.25
C THR A 255 10.09 -0.63 -10.79
N LYS A 256 10.94 -1.61 -10.45
CA LYS A 256 10.90 -2.97 -11.04
C LYS A 256 9.61 -3.75 -10.79
N ALA A 257 8.80 -3.35 -9.81
CA ALA A 257 7.49 -3.94 -9.56
C ALA A 257 6.41 -3.46 -10.53
N TYR A 258 6.69 -2.42 -11.31
CA TYR A 258 5.72 -1.65 -12.08
C TYR A 258 6.12 -1.56 -13.55
N ILE A 259 5.13 -1.35 -14.41
CA ILE A 259 5.34 -0.97 -15.79
C ILE A 259 5.99 0.42 -15.84
N THR A 260 6.50 0.79 -16.98
CA THR A 260 7.02 2.14 -17.19
C THR A 260 5.90 3.14 -17.47
N ALA A 261 6.13 4.43 -17.19
CA ALA A 261 5.21 5.50 -17.55
C ALA A 261 4.89 5.51 -19.06
N GLU A 262 5.87 5.15 -19.93
CA GLU A 262 5.67 5.01 -21.36
C GLU A 262 4.70 3.86 -21.71
N GLU A 263 4.78 2.74 -21.00
CA GLU A 263 3.85 1.63 -21.17
C GLU A 263 2.44 1.99 -20.72
N ALA A 264 2.29 2.74 -19.61
CA ALA A 264 1.02 3.26 -19.15
C ALA A 264 0.40 4.25 -20.16
N GLN A 265 1.20 5.20 -20.65
CA GLN A 265 0.79 6.11 -21.74
C GLN A 265 0.28 5.34 -22.94
N ASN A 266 1.03 4.33 -23.40
CA ASN A 266 0.65 3.55 -24.56
C ASN A 266 -0.66 2.77 -24.33
N ALA A 267 -0.90 2.28 -23.10
CA ALA A 267 -2.15 1.63 -22.76
C ALA A 267 -3.34 2.61 -22.84
N ALA A 268 -3.19 3.79 -22.25
CA ALA A 268 -4.22 4.85 -22.27
C ALA A 268 -4.53 5.31 -23.70
N LEU A 269 -3.50 5.63 -24.50
CA LEU A 269 -3.66 6.05 -25.88
C LEU A 269 -4.26 4.97 -26.79
N ALA A 270 -3.88 3.71 -26.58
CA ALA A 270 -4.45 2.58 -27.32
C ALA A 270 -5.93 2.39 -26.99
N HIS A 271 -6.30 2.51 -25.73
CA HIS A 271 -7.69 2.44 -25.29
C HIS A 271 -8.52 3.60 -25.84
N ALA A 272 -8.02 4.83 -25.78
CA ALA A 272 -8.66 6.00 -26.35
C ALA A 272 -8.76 5.98 -27.89
N GLY A 273 -7.97 5.15 -28.57
CA GLY A 273 -7.84 5.15 -30.02
C GLY A 273 -7.15 6.41 -30.58
N ILE A 274 -6.32 7.05 -29.79
CA ILE A 274 -5.62 8.29 -30.10
C ILE A 274 -4.17 7.99 -30.49
N ALA A 275 -3.72 8.60 -31.58
CA ALA A 275 -2.32 8.52 -31.95
C ALA A 275 -1.49 9.50 -31.10
N GLU A 276 -0.34 9.08 -30.61
CA GLU A 276 0.56 9.91 -29.79
C GLU A 276 0.86 11.29 -30.44
N SER A 277 1.00 11.33 -31.77
CA SER A 277 1.20 12.57 -32.52
C SER A 277 0.03 13.56 -32.45
N SER A 278 -1.13 13.13 -31.96
CA SER A 278 -2.33 13.96 -31.80
C SER A 278 -2.51 14.49 -30.38
N VAL A 279 -1.65 14.09 -29.47
CA VAL A 279 -1.65 14.53 -28.08
C VAL A 279 -1.06 15.93 -27.99
N ALA A 280 -1.79 16.85 -27.35
CA ALA A 280 -1.39 18.25 -27.20
C ALA A 280 -0.70 18.51 -25.85
N GLN A 281 -1.17 17.88 -24.81
CA GLN A 281 -0.63 17.93 -23.45
C GLN A 281 -0.68 16.52 -22.90
N LEU A 282 0.30 16.15 -22.10
CA LEU A 282 0.37 14.86 -21.45
C LEU A 282 0.98 15.04 -20.07
N GLU A 283 0.30 14.55 -19.07
CA GLU A 283 0.79 14.42 -17.71
C GLU A 283 0.67 12.98 -17.28
N ILE A 284 1.67 12.46 -16.58
CA ILE A 284 1.68 11.09 -16.07
C ILE A 284 2.19 11.13 -14.65
N GLU A 285 1.32 10.77 -13.72
CA GLU A 285 1.67 10.68 -12.31
C GLU A 285 1.58 9.23 -11.83
N PHE A 286 2.41 8.90 -10.85
CA PHE A 286 2.35 7.61 -10.17
C PHE A 286 1.67 7.83 -8.82
N ASP A 287 0.59 7.12 -8.56
CA ASP A 287 -0.23 7.33 -7.38
C ASP A 287 -0.79 6.02 -6.81
N SER A 288 -1.56 6.13 -5.76
CA SER A 288 -2.26 5.03 -5.09
C SER A 288 -3.74 5.36 -4.93
N GLU A 289 -4.57 4.64 -5.65
CA GLU A 289 -6.02 4.68 -5.54
C GLU A 289 -6.56 3.43 -4.85
N ASP A 290 -7.29 3.61 -3.74
CA ASP A 290 -7.88 2.52 -2.94
C ASP A 290 -6.93 1.35 -2.61
N GLY A 291 -5.62 1.67 -2.46
CA GLY A 291 -4.56 0.70 -2.17
C GLY A 291 -4.01 -0.02 -3.41
N LEU A 292 -4.42 0.39 -4.60
CA LEU A 292 -3.87 -0.03 -5.87
C LEU A 292 -2.88 1.03 -6.38
N MET A 293 -1.68 0.63 -6.75
CA MET A 293 -0.73 1.54 -7.41
C MET A 293 -1.15 1.71 -8.87
N VAL A 294 -1.35 2.95 -9.29
CA VAL A 294 -1.77 3.34 -10.63
C VAL A 294 -0.81 4.35 -11.25
N TYR A 295 -0.85 4.45 -12.57
CA TYR A 295 -0.43 5.64 -13.29
C TYR A 295 -1.66 6.41 -13.69
N GLU A 296 -1.81 7.63 -13.18
CA GLU A 296 -2.75 8.62 -13.70
C GLU A 296 -2.14 9.18 -14.99
N VAL A 297 -2.86 9.04 -16.10
CA VAL A 297 -2.43 9.49 -17.43
C VAL A 297 -3.45 10.47 -17.96
N GLU A 298 -3.16 11.75 -17.82
CA GLU A 298 -3.99 12.84 -18.34
C GLU A 298 -3.43 13.34 -19.67
N PHE A 299 -4.29 13.49 -20.67
CA PHE A 299 -3.87 14.08 -21.94
C PHE A 299 -5.01 14.76 -22.69
N TYR A 300 -4.64 15.72 -23.54
CA TYR A 300 -5.55 16.44 -24.41
C TYR A 300 -5.36 16.03 -25.87
N ALA A 301 -6.45 15.68 -26.55
CA ALA A 301 -6.44 15.39 -27.98
C ALA A 301 -7.72 15.86 -28.67
N GLY A 302 -7.58 16.66 -29.72
CA GLY A 302 -8.73 17.16 -30.49
C GLY A 302 -9.68 18.09 -29.71
N GLY A 303 -9.21 18.69 -28.60
CA GLY A 303 -10.01 19.54 -27.73
C GLY A 303 -10.81 18.76 -26.68
N THR A 304 -10.53 17.49 -26.51
CA THR A 304 -11.08 16.61 -25.48
C THR A 304 -9.97 16.26 -24.51
N GLU A 305 -10.24 16.32 -23.23
CA GLU A 305 -9.45 15.86 -22.12
C GLU A 305 -9.74 14.38 -21.89
N TYR A 306 -8.71 13.65 -21.62
CA TYR A 306 -8.75 12.22 -21.29
C TYR A 306 -7.97 12.00 -20.02
N ASP A 307 -8.56 11.30 -19.09
CA ASP A 307 -7.99 10.96 -17.80
C ASP A 307 -8.12 9.44 -17.61
N TYR A 308 -7.03 8.79 -17.24
CA TYR A 308 -6.92 7.34 -17.15
C TYR A 308 -6.16 6.91 -15.90
N ASP A 309 -6.74 5.95 -15.17
CA ASP A 309 -6.02 5.18 -14.16
C ASP A 309 -5.57 3.85 -14.77
N ILE A 310 -4.28 3.69 -14.91
CA ILE A 310 -3.66 2.49 -15.43
C ILE A 310 -3.03 1.71 -14.28
N ASN A 311 -3.45 0.46 -14.06
CA ASN A 311 -2.84 -0.41 -13.07
C ASN A 311 -1.32 -0.47 -13.29
N ALA A 312 -0.56 0.04 -12.33
CA ALA A 312 0.88 0.17 -12.47
C ALA A 312 1.63 -1.17 -12.54
N ARG A 313 0.99 -2.30 -12.17
CA ARG A 313 1.60 -3.63 -12.24
C ARG A 313 1.27 -4.37 -13.53
N THR A 314 0.06 -4.19 -14.06
CA THR A 314 -0.45 -4.99 -15.18
C THR A 314 -0.57 -4.21 -16.49
N GLY A 315 -0.66 -2.88 -16.43
CA GLY A 315 -0.93 -2.02 -17.59
C GLY A 315 -2.41 -2.02 -18.03
N GLU A 316 -3.30 -2.61 -17.21
CA GLU A 316 -4.73 -2.61 -17.48
C GLU A 316 -5.35 -1.27 -17.09
N VAL A 317 -6.32 -0.81 -17.88
CA VAL A 317 -7.13 0.36 -17.54
C VAL A 317 -8.03 0.00 -16.37
N VAL A 318 -7.89 0.72 -15.27
CA VAL A 318 -8.70 0.56 -14.06
C VAL A 318 -9.92 1.47 -14.13
N ASN A 319 -9.67 2.72 -14.50
CA ASN A 319 -10.68 3.75 -14.64
C ASN A 319 -10.34 4.66 -15.81
N PHE A 320 -11.31 5.35 -16.37
CA PHE A 320 -11.07 6.43 -17.31
C PHE A 320 -12.25 7.40 -17.37
N SER A 321 -11.94 8.65 -17.60
CA SER A 321 -12.90 9.67 -17.95
C SER A 321 -12.49 10.39 -19.24
N ARG A 322 -13.43 11.10 -19.85
CA ARG A 322 -13.11 12.04 -20.89
C ARG A 322 -14.05 13.24 -20.84
N GLU A 323 -13.46 14.41 -20.84
CA GLU A 323 -14.19 15.66 -20.84
C GLU A 323 -13.93 16.46 -22.11
N GLY A 324 -14.93 17.10 -22.65
CA GLY A 324 -14.78 18.08 -23.67
C GLY A 324 -15.47 17.74 -24.96
N GLY A 325 -15.51 18.57 -25.89
CA GLY A 325 -14.91 19.77 -26.40
C GLY A 325 -15.95 20.80 -26.64
N ILE A 326 -15.70 21.96 -26.11
CA ILE A 326 -16.45 23.12 -26.55
C ILE A 326 -15.88 23.55 -27.90
N SER A 327 -16.36 22.97 -28.94
CA SER A 327 -16.30 23.61 -30.24
C SER A 327 -17.34 24.71 -30.24
N GLY A 328 -16.89 25.94 -30.14
CA GLY A 328 -17.73 27.09 -30.50
C GLY A 328 -18.17 26.95 -31.95
N GLY A 329 -19.44 26.73 -32.16
CA GLY A 329 -20.00 26.70 -33.51
C GLY A 329 -21.39 26.11 -33.60
N THR A 330 -22.40 26.94 -33.26
CA THR A 330 -23.75 26.96 -33.87
C THR A 330 -24.42 25.69 -34.36
N THR A 331 -25.66 25.60 -33.87
CA THR A 331 -26.81 24.90 -34.38
C THR A 331 -27.06 23.50 -33.89
N GLY A 332 -27.92 23.44 -32.85
CA GLY A 332 -29.09 22.62 -32.75
C GLY A 332 -29.04 21.21 -33.33
N SER A 333 -28.64 20.27 -32.52
CA SER A 333 -29.31 19.00 -32.48
C SER A 333 -29.62 18.71 -31.02
N SER A 334 -30.89 18.77 -30.65
CA SER A 334 -31.36 18.22 -29.40
C SER A 334 -31.19 16.70 -29.49
N GLY A 335 -30.00 16.19 -29.25
CA GLY A 335 -29.72 14.80 -29.03
C GLY A 335 -30.46 14.39 -27.76
N SER A 336 -31.31 13.41 -27.84
CA SER A 336 -31.83 12.75 -26.66
C SER A 336 -30.71 12.01 -26.01
N TYR A 337 -30.58 12.06 -24.68
CA TYR A 337 -29.65 11.22 -23.92
C TYR A 337 -29.77 9.77 -24.36
N ILE A 338 -28.63 9.04 -24.37
CA ILE A 338 -28.60 7.63 -24.76
C ILE A 338 -29.46 6.74 -23.83
N GLY A 339 -29.64 7.18 -22.59
CA GLY A 339 -30.41 6.48 -21.55
C GLY A 339 -29.57 5.48 -20.75
N GLU A 340 -29.97 5.28 -19.50
CA GLU A 340 -29.26 4.41 -18.52
C GLU A 340 -28.99 3.00 -19.08
N ALA A 341 -29.91 2.42 -19.85
CA ALA A 341 -29.73 1.08 -20.43
C ALA A 341 -28.57 1.01 -21.44
N ALA A 342 -28.41 2.07 -22.26
CA ALA A 342 -27.32 2.13 -23.23
C ALA A 342 -25.98 2.42 -22.54
N ALA A 343 -25.95 3.30 -21.54
CA ALA A 343 -24.79 3.58 -20.71
C ALA A 343 -24.31 2.30 -19.99
N THR A 344 -25.24 1.60 -19.33
CA THR A 344 -24.96 0.32 -18.66
C THR A 344 -24.40 -0.73 -19.64
N ALA A 345 -25.00 -0.85 -20.82
CA ALA A 345 -24.53 -1.81 -21.82
C ALA A 345 -23.12 -1.46 -22.35
N ALA A 346 -22.79 -0.18 -22.47
CA ALA A 346 -21.46 0.28 -22.85
C ALA A 346 -20.42 -0.11 -21.78
N ALA A 347 -20.70 0.22 -20.52
CA ALA A 347 -19.81 -0.11 -19.39
C ALA A 347 -19.58 -1.62 -19.26
N LEU A 348 -20.63 -2.44 -19.29
CA LEU A 348 -20.52 -3.90 -19.22
C LEU A 348 -19.77 -4.50 -20.42
N THR A 349 -20.00 -3.95 -21.63
CA THR A 349 -19.30 -4.39 -22.83
C THR A 349 -17.80 -4.09 -22.74
N HIS A 350 -17.47 -2.90 -22.23
CA HIS A 350 -16.09 -2.49 -22.04
C HIS A 350 -15.38 -3.38 -21.02
N ALA A 351 -16.03 -3.62 -19.87
CA ALA A 351 -15.48 -4.52 -18.85
C ALA A 351 -15.42 -5.99 -19.29
N GLY A 352 -16.07 -6.37 -20.38
CA GLY A 352 -16.21 -7.77 -20.78
C GLY A 352 -17.02 -8.61 -19.80
N VAL A 353 -17.90 -7.98 -19.02
CA VAL A 353 -18.73 -8.58 -17.99
C VAL A 353 -20.15 -8.71 -18.49
N SER A 354 -20.79 -9.85 -18.19
CA SER A 354 -22.24 -10.01 -18.43
C SER A 354 -23.02 -9.42 -17.25
N GLU A 355 -24.12 -8.75 -17.51
CA GLU A 355 -25.02 -8.26 -16.46
C GLU A 355 -25.45 -9.35 -15.47
N ALA A 356 -25.57 -10.59 -15.93
CA ALA A 356 -25.90 -11.73 -15.10
C ALA A 356 -24.79 -12.14 -14.11
N ASP A 357 -23.57 -11.71 -14.35
CA ASP A 357 -22.39 -11.99 -13.52
C ASP A 357 -22.11 -10.86 -12.50
N THR A 358 -22.90 -9.79 -12.52
CA THR A 358 -22.79 -8.70 -11.56
C THR A 358 -23.49 -9.03 -10.25
N ILE A 359 -22.85 -8.69 -9.14
CA ILE A 359 -23.41 -8.83 -7.78
C ILE A 359 -24.32 -7.66 -7.47
N TYR A 360 -23.93 -6.47 -7.87
CA TYR A 360 -24.79 -5.29 -7.97
C TYR A 360 -24.44 -4.53 -9.25
N LEU A 361 -25.37 -3.72 -9.71
CA LEU A 361 -25.23 -2.83 -10.86
C LEU A 361 -26.12 -1.60 -10.62
N ARG A 362 -25.54 -0.42 -10.77
CA ARG A 362 -26.22 0.87 -10.63
C ARG A 362 -25.87 1.75 -11.81
N CYS A 363 -26.83 2.56 -12.24
CA CYS A 363 -26.61 3.60 -13.24
C CYS A 363 -27.48 4.80 -12.88
N TRP A 364 -26.90 5.98 -12.90
CA TRP A 364 -27.62 7.23 -12.66
C TRP A 364 -27.00 8.36 -13.49
N VAL A 365 -27.71 9.48 -13.59
CA VAL A 365 -27.16 10.69 -14.20
C VAL A 365 -26.50 11.52 -13.11
N GLU A 366 -25.21 11.76 -13.25
CA GLU A 366 -24.48 12.69 -12.40
C GLU A 366 -24.80 14.14 -12.79
N HIS A 367 -24.84 15.02 -11.78
CA HIS A 367 -25.19 16.43 -11.98
C HIS A 367 -24.18 17.29 -11.24
N ASP A 368 -23.51 18.20 -11.96
CA ASP A 368 -22.72 19.27 -11.37
C ASP A 368 -23.44 20.62 -11.57
N ASP A 369 -23.50 21.46 -10.52
CA ASP A 369 -24.20 22.74 -10.48
C ASP A 369 -25.62 22.72 -11.08
N GLY A 370 -26.31 21.56 -10.99
CA GLY A 370 -27.68 21.35 -11.49
C GLY A 370 -27.77 21.10 -13.00
N ARG A 371 -26.67 20.80 -13.66
CA ARG A 371 -26.60 20.32 -15.04
C ARG A 371 -26.25 18.84 -15.05
N ALA A 372 -26.91 18.06 -15.90
CA ALA A 372 -26.54 16.69 -16.13
C ALA A 372 -25.20 16.63 -16.87
N GLU A 373 -24.28 15.83 -16.37
CA GLU A 373 -22.88 15.76 -16.81
C GLU A 373 -22.61 14.45 -17.55
N CYS A 374 -22.79 13.32 -16.88
CA CYS A 374 -22.58 12.00 -17.43
C CYS A 374 -23.57 10.97 -16.87
N TYR A 375 -23.55 9.74 -17.37
CA TYR A 375 -24.08 8.57 -16.69
C TYR A 375 -22.96 7.95 -15.88
N GLU A 376 -23.15 7.82 -14.59
CA GLU A 376 -22.29 7.03 -13.73
C GLU A 376 -22.81 5.59 -13.65
N VAL A 377 -21.95 4.60 -13.91
CA VAL A 377 -22.28 3.18 -13.89
C VAL A 377 -21.32 2.44 -12.97
N GLU A 378 -21.86 1.97 -11.85
CA GLU A 378 -21.13 1.15 -10.89
C GLU A 378 -21.59 -0.29 -10.90
N PHE A 379 -20.68 -1.25 -10.86
CA PHE A 379 -21.03 -2.65 -10.66
C PHE A 379 -19.87 -3.46 -10.07
N LEU A 380 -20.23 -4.52 -9.35
CA LEU A 380 -19.29 -5.49 -8.80
C LEU A 380 -19.45 -6.82 -9.54
N ALA A 381 -18.37 -7.33 -10.12
CA ALA A 381 -18.33 -8.65 -10.75
C ALA A 381 -17.20 -9.49 -10.16
N GLY A 382 -17.57 -10.61 -9.53
CA GLY A 382 -16.63 -11.42 -8.76
C GLY A 382 -16.13 -10.67 -7.54
N THR A 383 -14.86 -10.25 -7.54
CA THR A 383 -14.22 -9.42 -6.48
C THR A 383 -13.79 -8.05 -6.99
N THR A 384 -14.08 -7.73 -8.24
CA THR A 384 -13.68 -6.47 -8.88
C THR A 384 -14.87 -5.53 -8.95
N GLU A 385 -14.70 -4.35 -8.42
CA GLU A 385 -15.63 -3.24 -8.54
C GLU A 385 -15.23 -2.42 -9.77
N TYR A 386 -16.23 -2.01 -10.52
CA TYR A 386 -16.09 -1.24 -11.75
C TYR A 386 -16.92 0.02 -11.62
N GLN A 387 -16.35 1.15 -12.00
CA GLN A 387 -17.00 2.45 -12.06
C GLN A 387 -16.71 3.08 -13.42
N TYR A 388 -17.76 3.63 -14.07
CA TYR A 388 -17.66 4.21 -15.40
C TYR A 388 -18.46 5.49 -15.47
N GLU A 389 -17.89 6.50 -16.05
CA GLU A 389 -18.57 7.70 -16.52
C GLU A 389 -18.82 7.59 -18.02
N ILE A 390 -20.08 7.61 -18.42
CA ILE A 390 -20.51 7.46 -19.82
C ILE A 390 -21.15 8.76 -20.27
N ASP A 391 -20.68 9.29 -21.39
CA ASP A 391 -21.21 10.52 -22.00
C ASP A 391 -22.71 10.45 -22.23
N LEU A 392 -23.43 11.56 -21.98
CA LEU A 392 -24.89 11.59 -22.07
C LEU A 392 -25.44 11.28 -23.48
N TYR A 393 -24.64 11.49 -24.52
CA TYR A 393 -25.05 11.45 -25.92
C TYR A 393 -24.34 10.38 -26.75
N THR A 394 -23.22 9.84 -26.25
CA THR A 394 -22.41 8.81 -26.93
C THR A 394 -22.13 7.66 -25.98
N SER A 395 -21.99 6.44 -26.51
CA SER A 395 -21.71 5.22 -25.72
C SER A 395 -20.45 4.54 -26.23
#